data_c62c577f343d45e8500a1445dd05b05f
#
_entry.id   c62c577f343d45e8500a1445dd05b05f
#
_cell.length_a   1.000
_cell.length_b   1.000
_cell.length_c   1.000
_cell.angle_alpha   90.00
_cell.angle_beta   90.00
_cell.angle_gamma   90.00
#
_symmetry.space_group_name_H-M   'P 1'
#
loop_
_entity.id
_entity.type
_entity.pdbx_description
1 polymer ?
#
loop_
_entity_poly.entity_id
_entity_poly.type
_entity_poly.pdbx_seq_one_letter_code
_entity_poly.pdbx_strand_id
1 'polypeptide(L)'
;FLMLKNSKVNVRYGPSREDQIKFIYRKKNLPLKVTDKKENFRKITDHKNNSGWIHISQLRKSKSLVLMKEDILFKKKTKFSDPIAKLAEGKLVLIKKCQENWCKVKADEFIGWLELNNVWGIEINNSH
;
A
#
# COMPACT_ATOMS: atom_id res chain seq x y z
N PHE A 1 6.92 -0.38 -5.17
CA PHE A 1 6.31 -0.59 -3.86
C PHE A 1 6.43 -2.02 -3.41
N LEU A 2 6.68 -2.19 -2.11
CA LEU A 2 6.60 -3.47 -1.42
C LEU A 2 5.55 -3.34 -0.32
N MET A 3 5.06 -4.47 0.20
CA MET A 3 4.14 -4.42 1.32
C MET A 3 4.62 -5.32 2.46
N LEU A 4 4.14 -5.03 3.66
CA LEU A 4 4.50 -5.80 4.84
C LEU A 4 3.91 -7.20 4.77
N LYS A 5 4.78 -8.19 4.99
CA LYS A 5 4.41 -9.61 4.97
C LYS A 5 3.73 -10.04 6.26
N ASN A 6 4.08 -9.38 7.37
CA ASN A 6 3.65 -9.76 8.71
C ASN A 6 2.94 -8.61 9.41
N SER A 7 2.19 -8.93 10.46
CA SER A 7 1.42 -7.96 11.24
C SER A 7 2.27 -7.21 12.28
N LYS A 8 3.50 -7.63 12.48
CA LYS A 8 4.45 -6.96 13.38
C LYS A 8 5.81 -6.94 12.70
N VAL A 9 6.29 -5.73 12.37
CA VAL A 9 7.55 -5.57 11.65
C VAL A 9 8.37 -4.46 12.27
N ASN A 10 9.60 -4.79 12.65
CA ASN A 10 10.55 -3.82 13.20
C ASN A 10 11.10 -2.94 12.09
N VAL A 11 11.09 -1.64 12.34
CA VAL A 11 11.71 -0.63 11.47
C VAL A 11 12.89 -0.04 12.23
N ARG A 12 14.05 -0.05 11.60
CA ARG A 12 15.31 0.34 12.27
C ARG A 12 15.85 1.64 11.73
N TYR A 13 16.72 2.26 12.52
CA TYR A 13 17.41 3.49 12.12
C TYR A 13 18.42 3.25 11.02
N GLY A 14 18.98 2.04 10.91
CA GLY A 14 20.00 1.70 9.93
C GLY A 14 19.80 0.31 9.33
N PRO A 15 20.57 -0.03 8.28
CA PRO A 15 20.41 -1.27 7.52
C PRO A 15 21.14 -2.46 8.17
N SER A 16 20.90 -2.69 9.45
CA SER A 16 21.50 -3.81 10.18
C SER A 16 20.55 -4.28 11.30
N ARG A 17 20.56 -5.57 11.58
CA ARG A 17 19.80 -6.14 12.70
C ARG A 17 20.29 -5.64 14.07
N GLU A 18 21.50 -5.08 14.10
CA GLU A 18 22.09 -4.53 15.31
C GLU A 18 21.72 -3.06 15.52
N ASP A 19 21.21 -2.40 14.47
CA ASP A 19 20.74 -1.03 14.60
C ASP A 19 19.47 -0.98 15.45
N GLN A 20 19.31 0.12 16.17
CA GLN A 20 18.17 0.32 17.04
C GLN A 20 16.85 0.30 16.27
N ILE A 21 15.83 -0.25 16.91
CA ILE A 21 14.48 -0.18 16.39
C ILE A 21 13.96 1.24 16.57
N LYS A 22 13.52 1.82 15.45
CA LYS A 22 12.96 3.16 15.42
C LYS A 22 11.49 3.16 15.81
N PHE A 23 10.72 2.24 15.22
CA PHE A 23 9.32 1.98 15.53
C PHE A 23 8.93 0.60 14.99
N ILE A 24 7.69 0.19 15.30
CA ILE A 24 7.16 -1.10 14.88
C ILE A 24 5.88 -0.88 14.11
N TYR A 25 5.80 -1.45 12.90
CA TYR A 25 4.53 -1.52 12.18
C TYR A 25 3.68 -2.66 12.70
N ARG A 26 2.38 -2.42 12.78
CA ARG A 26 1.42 -3.43 13.23
C ARG A 26 0.28 -3.61 12.23
N LYS A 27 0.56 -3.41 10.94
CA LYS A 27 -0.45 -3.55 9.90
C LYS A 27 0.07 -4.37 8.74
N LYS A 28 -0.37 -5.63 8.69
CA LYS A 28 -0.05 -6.52 7.57
C LYS A 28 -0.54 -5.91 6.26
N ASN A 29 0.20 -6.14 5.19
CA ASN A 29 -0.09 -5.66 3.84
C ASN A 29 0.02 -4.15 3.64
N LEU A 30 0.54 -3.40 4.61
CA LEU A 30 0.76 -1.97 4.43
C LEU A 30 1.75 -1.74 3.28
N PRO A 31 1.36 -0.97 2.23
CA PRO A 31 2.26 -0.71 1.11
C PRO A 31 3.26 0.37 1.46
N LEU A 32 4.51 0.14 1.05
CA LEU A 32 5.64 1.00 1.37
C LEU A 32 6.44 1.28 0.11
N LYS A 33 6.87 2.53 -0.04
CA LYS A 33 7.75 2.91 -1.14
C LYS A 33 9.19 2.65 -0.74
N VAL A 34 9.93 1.92 -1.56
CA VAL A 34 11.36 1.69 -1.34
C VAL A 34 12.13 2.88 -1.85
N THR A 35 12.92 3.50 -0.97
CA THR A 35 13.71 4.68 -1.28
C THR A 35 15.20 4.40 -1.34
N ASP A 36 15.66 3.32 -0.74
CA ASP A 36 17.06 2.93 -0.76
C ASP A 36 17.20 1.43 -0.48
N LYS A 37 18.38 0.91 -0.73
CA LYS A 37 18.65 -0.50 -0.57
C LYS A 37 20.10 -0.70 -0.14
N LYS A 38 20.31 -1.54 0.86
CA LYS A 38 21.67 -1.97 1.27
C LYS A 38 21.61 -3.42 1.72
N GLU A 39 22.29 -4.30 0.97
CA GLU A 39 22.30 -5.74 1.24
C GLU A 39 20.88 -6.29 1.40
N ASN A 40 20.57 -6.88 2.54
CA ASN A 40 19.26 -7.50 2.80
C ASN A 40 18.27 -6.54 3.45
N PHE A 41 18.54 -5.24 3.40
CA PHE A 41 17.67 -4.23 3.97
C PHE A 41 17.17 -3.27 2.89
N ARG A 42 15.96 -2.76 3.13
CA ARG A 42 15.35 -1.74 2.27
C ARG A 42 14.95 -0.56 3.13
N LYS A 43 15.31 0.64 2.69
CA LYS A 43 14.80 1.84 3.29
C LYS A 43 13.44 2.11 2.68
N ILE A 44 12.45 2.36 3.52
CA ILE A 44 11.07 2.53 3.07
C ILE A 44 10.48 3.83 3.62
N THR A 45 9.42 4.27 2.97
CA THR A 45 8.60 5.38 3.41
C THR A 45 7.14 4.96 3.30
N ASP A 46 6.33 5.25 4.33
CA ASP A 46 4.90 4.99 4.30
C ASP A 46 4.12 6.22 3.82
N HIS A 47 2.80 6.08 3.71
CA HIS A 47 1.91 7.14 3.22
C HIS A 47 1.83 8.34 4.17
N LYS A 48 2.32 8.23 5.39
CA LYS A 48 2.38 9.31 6.38
C LYS A 48 3.79 9.89 6.52
N ASN A 49 4.68 9.52 5.60
CA ASN A 49 6.05 10.01 5.55
C ASN A 49 6.97 9.49 6.67
N ASN A 50 6.57 8.42 7.34
CA ASN A 50 7.48 7.73 8.26
C ASN A 50 8.45 6.87 7.46
N SER A 51 9.72 6.83 7.84
CA SER A 51 10.74 6.10 7.11
C SER A 51 11.67 5.33 8.04
N GLY A 52 12.36 4.36 7.47
CA GLY A 52 13.33 3.56 8.17
C GLY A 52 13.71 2.32 7.38
N TRP A 53 14.48 1.43 7.99
CA TRP A 53 15.04 0.26 7.34
C TRP A 53 14.36 -1.02 7.80
N ILE A 54 13.98 -1.86 6.83
CA ILE A 54 13.30 -3.14 7.07
C ILE A 54 14.07 -4.25 6.36
N HIS A 55 14.22 -5.39 7.04
CA HIS A 55 14.81 -6.58 6.43
C HIS A 55 13.90 -7.14 5.35
N ILE A 56 14.46 -7.57 4.22
CA ILE A 56 13.68 -8.05 3.06
C ILE A 56 12.79 -9.24 3.39
N SER A 57 13.13 -10.04 4.41
CA SER A 57 12.29 -11.17 4.84
C SER A 57 10.91 -10.74 5.33
N GLN A 58 10.74 -9.47 5.67
CA GLN A 58 9.48 -8.92 6.18
C GLN A 58 8.65 -8.24 5.08
N LEU A 59 9.13 -8.28 3.83
CA LEU A 59 8.53 -7.57 2.72
C LEU A 59 8.18 -8.52 1.58
N ARG A 60 7.19 -8.14 0.79
CA ARG A 60 6.85 -8.84 -0.45
C ARG A 60 6.31 -7.85 -1.47
N LYS A 61 6.17 -8.27 -2.72
CA LYS A 61 5.64 -7.42 -3.79
C LYS A 61 4.27 -6.86 -3.39
N SER A 62 4.07 -5.56 -3.57
CA SER A 62 2.85 -4.91 -3.15
C SER A 62 1.66 -5.32 -4.01
N LYS A 63 0.56 -5.65 -3.34
CA LYS A 63 -0.76 -5.91 -3.93
C LYS A 63 -1.83 -5.18 -3.12
N SER A 64 -1.48 -4.05 -2.57
CA SER A 64 -2.39 -3.29 -1.71
C SER A 64 -2.31 -1.81 -2.03
N LEU A 65 -3.35 -1.09 -1.64
CA LEU A 65 -3.44 0.36 -1.77
C LEU A 65 -3.94 0.93 -0.45
N VAL A 66 -3.50 2.16 -0.15
CA VAL A 66 -4.09 2.97 0.91
C VAL A 66 -4.72 4.18 0.25
N LEU A 67 -5.96 4.47 0.59
CA LEU A 67 -6.66 5.64 0.06
C LEU A 67 -6.13 6.89 0.74
N MET A 68 -5.68 7.85 -0.06
CA MET A 68 -5.19 9.13 0.46
C MET A 68 -6.32 10.14 0.64
N LYS A 69 -7.50 9.82 0.12
CA LYS A 69 -8.74 10.57 0.29
C LYS A 69 -9.90 9.59 0.33
N GLU A 70 -11.01 10.02 0.93
CA GLU A 70 -12.27 9.28 0.84
C GLU A 70 -12.65 9.05 -0.62
N ASP A 71 -13.14 7.88 -0.94
CA ASP A 71 -13.52 7.53 -2.31
C ASP A 71 -14.63 6.48 -2.31
N ILE A 72 -15.16 6.22 -3.51
CA ILE A 72 -16.28 5.31 -3.70
C ILE A 72 -15.83 4.07 -4.46
N LEU A 73 -16.29 2.93 -3.98
CA LEU A 73 -16.12 1.65 -4.63
C LEU A 73 -17.32 1.40 -5.54
N PHE A 74 -17.08 1.13 -6.83
CA PHE A 74 -18.12 0.96 -7.82
C PHE A 74 -18.27 -0.50 -8.25
N LYS A 75 -19.47 -0.86 -8.70
CA LYS A 75 -19.76 -2.20 -9.22
C LYS A 75 -19.00 -2.49 -10.51
N LYS A 76 -18.84 -1.48 -11.37
CA LYS A 76 -18.10 -1.55 -12.64
C LYS A 76 -17.07 -0.43 -12.71
N LYS A 77 -16.13 -0.54 -13.64
CA LYS A 77 -15.05 0.45 -13.80
C LYS A 77 -15.52 1.72 -14.51
N THR A 78 -16.50 2.38 -13.94
CA THR A 78 -17.03 3.67 -14.41
C THR A 78 -17.74 4.36 -13.27
N LYS A 79 -17.66 5.69 -13.25
CA LYS A 79 -18.35 6.52 -12.27
C LYS A 79 -19.87 6.52 -12.42
N PHE A 80 -20.37 6.00 -13.53
CA PHE A 80 -21.80 5.90 -13.81
C PHE A 80 -22.39 4.58 -13.32
N SER A 81 -21.55 3.69 -12.80
CA SER A 81 -21.97 2.43 -12.21
C SER A 81 -22.55 2.63 -10.83
N ASP A 82 -23.24 1.60 -10.33
CA ASP A 82 -23.78 1.62 -8.96
C ASP A 82 -22.66 1.67 -7.93
N PRO A 83 -22.72 2.58 -6.95
CA PRO A 83 -21.78 2.56 -5.85
C PRO A 83 -22.05 1.38 -4.93
N ILE A 84 -20.97 0.72 -4.48
CA ILE A 84 -21.05 -0.41 -3.55
C ILE A 84 -20.82 0.06 -2.13
N ALA A 85 -19.80 0.91 -1.95
CA ALA A 85 -19.38 1.35 -0.61
C ALA A 85 -18.64 2.67 -0.71
N LYS A 86 -18.69 3.42 0.38
CA LYS A 86 -17.89 4.62 0.57
C LYS A 86 -16.72 4.25 1.47
N LEU A 87 -15.51 4.48 1.00
CA LEU A 87 -14.29 4.10 1.70
C LEU A 87 -13.62 5.34 2.29
N ALA A 88 -13.24 5.25 3.56
CA ALA A 88 -12.63 6.36 4.27
C ALA A 88 -11.17 6.57 3.84
N GLU A 89 -10.69 7.80 4.01
CA GLU A 89 -9.27 8.10 3.91
C GLU A 89 -8.48 7.19 4.86
N GLY A 90 -7.36 6.66 4.40
CA GLY A 90 -6.53 5.76 5.17
C GLY A 90 -6.92 4.29 5.07
N LYS A 91 -8.02 3.97 4.39
CA LYS A 91 -8.45 2.58 4.23
C LYS A 91 -7.45 1.80 3.38
N LEU A 92 -7.05 0.64 3.86
CA LEU A 92 -6.21 -0.29 3.13
C LEU A 92 -7.09 -1.27 2.38
N VAL A 93 -6.84 -1.43 1.08
CA VAL A 93 -7.58 -2.36 0.23
C VAL A 93 -6.61 -3.27 -0.50
N LEU A 94 -7.07 -4.47 -0.85
CA LEU A 94 -6.25 -5.45 -1.57
C LEU A 94 -6.59 -5.43 -3.05
N ILE A 95 -5.55 -5.40 -3.89
CA ILE A 95 -5.72 -5.38 -5.35
C ILE A 95 -6.01 -6.78 -5.86
N LYS A 96 -7.08 -6.92 -6.63
CA LYS A 96 -7.40 -8.15 -7.36
C LYS A 96 -6.84 -8.10 -8.78
N LYS A 97 -7.09 -7.01 -9.49
CA LYS A 97 -6.55 -6.74 -10.83
C LYS A 97 -6.72 -5.27 -11.16
N CYS A 98 -5.93 -4.80 -12.11
CA CYS A 98 -6.05 -3.42 -12.58
C CYS A 98 -6.18 -3.39 -14.09
N GLN A 99 -6.99 -2.46 -14.60
CA GLN A 99 -7.20 -2.23 -16.02
C GLN A 99 -7.32 -0.72 -16.22
N GLU A 100 -6.49 -0.18 -17.11
CA GLU A 100 -6.47 1.27 -17.35
C GLU A 100 -6.23 2.02 -16.04
N ASN A 101 -7.08 2.97 -15.70
CA ASN A 101 -6.95 3.76 -14.48
C ASN A 101 -7.88 3.26 -13.36
N TRP A 102 -8.23 1.98 -13.39
CA TRP A 102 -9.11 1.35 -12.41
C TRP A 102 -8.50 0.09 -11.86
N CYS A 103 -8.73 -0.19 -10.58
CA CYS A 103 -8.38 -1.46 -9.97
C CYS A 103 -9.58 -2.08 -9.31
N LYS A 104 -9.76 -3.38 -9.55
CA LYS A 104 -10.70 -4.17 -8.78
C LYS A 104 -10.04 -4.51 -7.46
N VAL A 105 -10.66 -4.11 -6.37
CA VAL A 105 -10.09 -4.25 -5.03
C VAL A 105 -11.06 -4.91 -4.08
N LYS A 106 -10.50 -5.45 -3.00
CA LYS A 106 -11.27 -5.99 -1.88
C LYS A 106 -11.08 -5.08 -0.67
N ALA A 107 -12.18 -4.54 -0.17
CA ALA A 107 -12.24 -3.71 1.03
C ALA A 107 -13.16 -4.42 2.02
N ASP A 108 -12.58 -5.08 3.03
CA ASP A 108 -13.30 -5.98 3.95
C ASP A 108 -14.07 -7.04 3.15
N GLU A 109 -15.38 -7.10 3.28
CA GLU A 109 -16.21 -8.05 2.52
C GLU A 109 -16.62 -7.54 1.14
N PHE A 110 -16.35 -6.26 0.84
CA PHE A 110 -16.76 -5.66 -0.43
C PHE A 110 -15.71 -5.85 -1.50
N ILE A 111 -16.15 -6.19 -2.70
CA ILE A 111 -15.28 -6.28 -3.89
C ILE A 111 -15.88 -5.39 -4.96
N GLY A 112 -15.08 -4.50 -5.51
CA GLY A 112 -15.54 -3.59 -6.55
C GLY A 112 -14.39 -2.84 -7.19
N TRP A 113 -14.74 -1.84 -7.99
CA TRP A 113 -13.78 -1.07 -8.77
C TRP A 113 -13.52 0.30 -8.16
N LEU A 114 -12.24 0.62 -8.02
CA LEU A 114 -11.76 1.89 -7.51
C LEU A 114 -10.97 2.60 -8.61
N GLU A 115 -11.28 3.87 -8.84
CA GLU A 115 -10.50 4.69 -9.75
C GLU A 115 -9.18 5.08 -9.08
N LEU A 116 -8.09 5.02 -9.83
CA LEU A 116 -6.75 5.27 -9.29
C LEU A 116 -6.46 6.77 -9.21
N ASN A 117 -7.10 7.44 -8.26
CA ASN A 117 -6.84 8.82 -7.90
C ASN A 117 -6.49 8.86 -6.42
N ASN A 118 -5.49 9.62 -6.04
CA ASN A 118 -5.14 9.81 -4.64
C ASN A 118 -4.98 8.49 -3.86
N VAL A 119 -4.23 7.55 -4.43
CA VAL A 119 -3.92 6.27 -3.80
C VAL A 119 -2.42 6.13 -3.58
N TRP A 120 -2.07 5.36 -2.58
CA TRP A 120 -0.69 5.02 -2.23
C TRP A 120 -0.51 3.52 -2.34
N GLY A 121 0.56 3.06 -2.96
CA GLY A 121 0.86 1.63 -3.03
C GLY A 121 1.11 1.11 -4.44
N ILE A 122 0.88 1.91 -5.45
CA ILE A 122 1.11 1.55 -6.84
C ILE A 122 1.68 2.77 -7.57
N GLU A 123 2.59 2.53 -8.52
CA GLU A 123 3.06 3.58 -9.40
C GLU A 123 1.93 3.92 -10.38
N ILE A 124 1.51 5.18 -10.38
CA ILE A 124 0.53 5.65 -11.36
C ILE A 124 1.32 6.09 -12.58
N ASN A 125 1.12 5.38 -13.68
CA ASN A 125 1.78 5.69 -14.93
C ASN A 125 0.99 6.77 -15.67
N ASN A 126 1.51 7.99 -15.65
CA ASN A 126 0.93 9.13 -16.35
C ASN A 126 1.55 9.35 -17.74
N SER A 127 2.27 8.38 -18.26
CA SER A 127 2.88 8.50 -19.59
C SER A 127 1.81 8.45 -20.67
N HIS A 128 1.90 9.36 -21.58
CA HIS A 128 0.98 9.51 -22.71
C HIS A 128 1.70 9.26 -24.03
#